data_eb4115503f22e50462065949fbd382d7
#
_entry.id   eb4115503f22e50462065949fbd382d7
#
_cell.length_a   1.000
_cell.length_b   1.000
_cell.length_c   1.000
_cell.angle_alpha   90.00
_cell.angle_beta   90.00
_cell.angle_gamma   90.00
#
_symmetry.space_group_name_H-M   'P 1'
#
loop_
_entity.id
_entity.type
_entity.pdbx_description
1 polymer ?
#
loop_
_entity_poly.entity_id
_entity_poly.type
_entity_poly.pdbx_seq_one_letter_code
_entity_poly.pdbx_strand_id
1 'polypeptide(L)'
;MPDQYDMSSLRLLGTVGEPINPEAWMWYRDVVGGERCPIVDTWWQTETGGVMISPLPGATPTKPGSATLPLPGIQADIIDAEGKSCGPNEGGYLAVRAPWPGMMRTVHGNPQRYRESYWEAIRPADGSYLYFAGDGARRDTDGYFWVMGRVDDVINVSGHRLGTMEIESALVSHPAVAEAAVVGRPDDLKGEGIVAFVTLELGRESNDALVAELRAHVGKEIGPIARPDEIRCSDALPKTRSGKIMRRILRALAAGEEVTGDTSTLEDRSVLDRLRG
;
A
#
# COMPACT_ATOMS: atom_id res chain seq x y z
N MET A 1 5.20 25.40 -3.79
CA MET A 1 6.07 24.94 -2.69
C MET A 1 5.42 25.39 -1.39
N PRO A 2 5.42 24.55 -0.32
CA PRO A 2 4.76 24.90 0.95
C PRO A 2 5.19 26.25 1.53
N ASP A 3 6.46 26.57 1.40
CA ASP A 3 7.08 27.81 1.90
C ASP A 3 6.47 29.12 1.33
N GLN A 4 5.63 29.01 0.31
CA GLN A 4 4.92 30.15 -0.30
C GLN A 4 3.59 30.44 0.39
N TYR A 5 3.19 29.61 1.34
CA TYR A 5 1.90 29.69 2.01
C TYR A 5 2.07 29.76 3.53
N ASP A 6 1.22 30.56 4.18
CA ASP A 6 1.14 30.57 5.64
C ASP A 6 0.38 29.34 6.14
N MET A 7 1.12 28.38 6.72
CA MET A 7 0.59 27.16 7.31
C MET A 7 0.52 27.20 8.85
N SER A 8 0.68 28.38 9.45
CA SER A 8 0.69 28.55 10.91
C SER A 8 -0.61 28.10 11.58
N SER A 9 -1.73 28.11 10.86
CA SER A 9 -3.04 27.66 11.34
C SER A 9 -3.21 26.13 11.40
N LEU A 10 -2.34 25.36 10.73
CA LEU A 10 -2.39 23.90 10.81
C LEU A 10 -2.08 23.43 12.22
N ARG A 11 -2.85 22.49 12.72
CA ARG A 11 -2.73 21.89 14.04
C ARG A 11 -2.52 20.39 14.01
N LEU A 12 -2.94 19.76 12.91
CA LEU A 12 -2.97 18.32 12.70
C LEU A 12 -2.77 18.04 11.23
N LEU A 13 -2.03 16.98 10.92
CA LEU A 13 -1.91 16.41 9.59
C LEU A 13 -2.51 15.02 9.59
N GLY A 14 -3.00 14.57 8.44
CA GLY A 14 -3.55 13.22 8.30
C GLY A 14 -3.06 12.52 7.05
N THR A 15 -2.92 11.21 7.12
CA THR A 15 -2.61 10.34 5.98
C THR A 15 -3.62 9.23 5.88
N VAL A 16 -4.04 8.89 4.66
CA VAL A 16 -5.09 7.92 4.41
C VAL A 16 -5.05 7.40 2.97
N GLY A 17 -5.64 6.23 2.77
CA GLY A 17 -5.85 5.65 1.44
C GLY A 17 -4.82 4.62 1.03
N GLU A 18 -3.55 4.89 1.28
CA GLU A 18 -2.43 3.97 1.08
C GLU A 18 -1.44 4.12 2.24
N PRO A 19 -0.63 3.09 2.58
CA PRO A 19 0.45 3.26 3.54
C PRO A 19 1.41 4.35 3.09
N ILE A 20 1.79 5.24 4.00
CA ILE A 20 2.73 6.32 3.70
C ILE A 20 4.17 5.82 3.85
N ASN A 21 5.02 6.18 2.89
CA ASN A 21 6.46 5.99 2.99
C ASN A 21 7.02 6.77 4.20
N PRO A 22 7.91 6.19 5.02
CA PRO A 22 8.52 6.86 6.17
C PRO A 22 9.22 8.19 5.82
N GLU A 23 9.91 8.30 4.68
CA GLU A 23 10.55 9.54 4.26
C GLU A 23 9.53 10.61 3.86
N ALA A 24 8.47 10.22 3.14
CA ALA A 24 7.37 11.12 2.82
C ALA A 24 6.65 11.58 4.10
N TRP A 25 6.52 10.70 5.09
CA TRP A 25 5.98 11.04 6.41
C TRP A 25 6.85 12.08 7.13
N MET A 26 8.18 11.90 7.13
CA MET A 26 9.11 12.85 7.71
C MET A 26 9.06 14.19 7.00
N TRP A 27 9.08 14.20 5.66
CA TRP A 27 8.93 15.42 4.88
C TRP A 27 7.62 16.15 5.21
N TYR A 28 6.50 15.40 5.31
CA TYR A 28 5.19 15.95 5.62
C TYR A 28 5.16 16.57 7.02
N ARG A 29 5.78 15.91 8.01
CA ARG A 29 5.95 16.42 9.37
C ARG A 29 6.79 17.70 9.40
N ASP A 30 7.94 17.68 8.76
CA ASP A 30 8.94 18.73 8.89
C ASP A 30 8.57 19.96 8.03
N VAL A 31 8.20 19.75 6.77
CA VAL A 31 7.95 20.82 5.82
C VAL A 31 6.51 21.37 5.93
N VAL A 32 5.50 20.51 5.92
CA VAL A 32 4.10 20.94 5.97
C VAL A 32 3.65 21.20 7.40
N GLY A 33 4.00 20.32 8.32
CA GLY A 33 3.65 20.39 9.73
C GLY A 33 4.50 21.35 10.56
N GLY A 34 5.67 21.77 10.02
CA GLY A 34 6.63 22.62 10.73
C GLY A 34 7.08 22.03 12.06
N GLU A 35 7.26 20.71 12.10
CA GLU A 35 7.62 19.86 13.25
C GLU A 35 6.66 19.93 14.46
N ARG A 36 5.62 20.77 14.41
CA ARG A 36 4.66 21.01 15.51
C ARG A 36 3.35 20.26 15.37
N CYS A 37 2.96 19.89 14.11
CA CYS A 37 1.71 19.19 13.86
C CYS A 37 1.91 17.68 14.03
N PRO A 38 1.15 17.00 14.89
CA PRO A 38 1.14 15.54 14.87
C PRO A 38 0.55 15.01 13.57
N ILE A 39 1.05 13.87 13.10
CA ILE A 39 0.50 13.16 11.96
C ILE A 39 -0.40 12.02 12.46
N VAL A 40 -1.62 11.99 11.95
CA VAL A 40 -2.61 10.94 12.18
C VAL A 40 -2.62 10.04 10.95
N ASP A 41 -1.84 8.97 11.02
CA ASP A 41 -1.84 7.93 10.01
C ASP A 41 -2.97 6.94 10.31
N THR A 42 -3.84 6.67 9.33
CA THR A 42 -5.09 5.95 9.57
C THR A 42 -5.19 4.71 8.71
N TRP A 43 -5.56 3.59 9.32
CA TRP A 43 -6.04 2.45 8.57
C TRP A 43 -7.55 2.28 8.74
N TRP A 44 -8.22 2.16 7.63
CA TRP A 44 -9.65 1.85 7.52
C TRP A 44 -9.98 1.35 6.12
N GLN A 45 -11.17 0.84 5.97
CA GLN A 45 -11.74 0.42 4.69
C GLN A 45 -13.17 0.97 4.57
N THR A 46 -13.71 1.05 3.36
CA THR A 46 -15.15 1.34 3.15
C THR A 46 -16.01 0.38 3.97
N GLU A 47 -15.60 -0.87 4.05
CA GLU A 47 -16.23 -1.97 4.76
C GLU A 47 -16.20 -1.81 6.28
N THR A 48 -15.26 -1.09 6.82
CA THR A 48 -15.17 -0.86 8.27
C THR A 48 -16.09 0.27 8.76
N GLY A 49 -16.56 1.12 7.86
CA GLY A 49 -17.46 2.23 8.18
C GLY A 49 -16.81 3.37 8.98
N GLY A 50 -15.51 3.29 9.21
CA GLY A 50 -14.72 4.29 9.93
C GLY A 50 -13.31 3.81 10.23
N VAL A 51 -12.52 4.69 10.83
CA VAL A 51 -11.12 4.41 11.19
C VAL A 51 -11.05 3.34 12.27
N MET A 52 -10.15 2.38 12.09
CA MET A 52 -9.96 1.24 12.99
C MET A 52 -8.62 1.31 13.75
N ILE A 53 -7.56 1.74 13.07
CA ILE A 53 -6.21 1.86 13.63
C ILE A 53 -5.70 3.26 13.35
N SER A 54 -5.28 3.97 14.39
CA SER A 54 -4.84 5.36 14.27
C SER A 54 -4.21 5.86 15.58
N PRO A 55 -3.18 6.72 15.53
CA PRO A 55 -2.72 7.41 16.73
C PRO A 55 -3.77 8.39 17.24
N LEU A 56 -3.83 8.55 18.54
CA LEU A 56 -4.57 9.62 19.22
C LEU A 56 -3.62 10.79 19.46
N PRO A 57 -3.81 11.96 18.83
CA PRO A 57 -2.93 13.11 18.97
C PRO A 57 -2.74 13.52 20.43
N GLY A 58 -1.49 13.69 20.85
CA GLY A 58 -1.12 14.03 22.22
C GLY A 58 -1.13 12.85 23.21
N ALA A 59 -1.61 11.67 22.82
CA ALA A 59 -1.66 10.48 23.68
C ALA A 59 -0.82 9.32 23.14
N THR A 60 -0.73 9.15 21.82
CA THR A 60 -0.01 8.04 21.18
C THR A 60 1.28 8.58 20.54
N PRO A 61 2.49 8.16 20.99
CA PRO A 61 3.71 8.39 20.24
C PRO A 61 3.60 7.80 18.84
N THR A 62 4.10 8.50 17.83
CA THR A 62 4.04 8.06 16.43
C THR A 62 5.37 7.51 15.95
N LYS A 63 5.32 6.58 14.99
CA LYS A 63 6.47 6.08 14.24
C LYS A 63 6.19 6.32 12.76
N PRO A 64 7.14 6.89 11.99
CA PRO A 64 6.93 7.15 10.56
C PRO A 64 6.50 5.90 9.79
N GLY A 65 5.33 5.96 9.12
CA GLY A 65 4.76 4.85 8.35
C GLY A 65 3.95 3.83 9.14
N SER A 66 3.78 4.01 10.45
CA SER A 66 2.94 3.13 11.27
C SER A 66 1.55 3.74 11.51
N ALA A 67 0.50 2.97 11.30
CA ALA A 67 -0.86 3.33 11.72
C ALA A 67 -1.05 3.28 13.25
N THR A 68 -0.05 2.85 13.99
CA THR A 68 0.03 2.75 15.46
C THR A 68 -0.91 1.71 16.09
N LEU A 69 -1.86 2.12 16.91
CA LEU A 69 -2.67 1.22 17.74
C LEU A 69 -4.13 1.18 17.27
N PRO A 70 -4.81 0.03 17.46
CA PRO A 70 -6.26 -0.03 17.27
C PRO A 70 -6.99 0.96 18.18
N LEU A 71 -8.04 1.59 17.65
CA LEU A 71 -8.91 2.44 18.44
C LEU A 71 -9.64 1.63 19.53
N PRO A 72 -10.07 2.27 20.63
CA PRO A 72 -10.78 1.59 21.70
C PRO A 72 -12.00 0.79 21.20
N GLY A 73 -12.05 -0.49 21.57
CA GLY A 73 -13.09 -1.42 21.15
C GLY A 73 -12.77 -2.22 19.86
N ILE A 74 -11.69 -1.90 19.16
CA ILE A 74 -11.25 -2.64 17.98
C ILE A 74 -10.21 -3.70 18.38
N GLN A 75 -10.50 -4.96 18.06
CA GLN A 75 -9.62 -6.10 18.31
C GLN A 75 -8.87 -6.49 17.02
N ALA A 76 -7.96 -5.63 16.58
CA ALA A 76 -7.11 -5.91 15.43
C ALA A 76 -6.02 -6.93 15.80
N ASP A 77 -5.67 -7.81 14.86
CA ASP A 77 -4.62 -8.81 15.00
C ASP A 77 -3.90 -9.05 13.67
N ILE A 78 -2.70 -9.62 13.75
CA ILE A 78 -1.96 -10.13 12.60
C ILE A 78 -2.00 -11.64 12.67
N ILE A 79 -2.44 -12.29 11.59
CA ILE A 79 -2.68 -13.72 11.55
C ILE A 79 -1.97 -14.40 10.37
N ASP A 80 -1.67 -15.67 10.54
CA ASP A 80 -1.21 -16.54 9.45
C ASP A 80 -2.38 -17.05 8.57
N ALA A 81 -2.09 -17.94 7.62
CA ALA A 81 -3.08 -18.51 6.70
C ALA A 81 -4.08 -19.45 7.41
N GLU A 82 -3.74 -19.96 8.58
CA GLU A 82 -4.57 -20.81 9.42
C GLU A 82 -5.41 -20.00 10.43
N GLY A 83 -5.27 -18.67 10.46
CA GLY A 83 -5.98 -17.76 11.35
C GLY A 83 -5.39 -17.64 12.76
N LYS A 84 -4.18 -18.15 12.98
CA LYS A 84 -3.45 -18.05 14.24
C LYS A 84 -2.70 -16.72 14.32
N SER A 85 -2.64 -16.12 15.51
CA SER A 85 -1.88 -14.87 15.73
C SER A 85 -0.39 -15.04 15.46
N CYS A 86 0.18 -14.12 14.67
CA CYS A 86 1.61 -13.99 14.44
C CYS A 86 2.32 -13.36 15.64
N GLY A 87 3.59 -13.67 15.80
CA GLY A 87 4.48 -13.03 16.76
C GLY A 87 4.86 -11.60 16.40
N PRO A 88 5.56 -10.88 17.31
CA PRO A 88 6.06 -9.55 17.01
C PRO A 88 7.03 -9.57 15.81
N ASN A 89 6.86 -8.59 14.92
CA ASN A 89 7.60 -8.41 13.66
C ASN A 89 7.40 -9.53 12.61
N GLU A 90 6.57 -10.52 12.87
CA GLU A 90 6.14 -11.47 11.86
C GLU A 90 5.10 -10.84 10.94
N GLY A 91 5.30 -10.99 9.64
CA GLY A 91 4.34 -10.57 8.62
C GLY A 91 3.18 -11.56 8.50
N GLY A 92 1.98 -11.04 8.33
CA GLY A 92 0.78 -11.83 8.17
C GLY A 92 -0.35 -11.01 7.56
N TYR A 93 -1.56 -11.45 7.81
CA TYR A 93 -2.78 -10.80 7.34
C TYR A 93 -3.41 -9.97 8.45
N LEU A 94 -3.81 -8.74 8.13
CA LEU A 94 -4.57 -7.92 9.06
C LEU A 94 -5.99 -8.43 9.18
N ALA A 95 -6.41 -8.66 10.41
CA ALA A 95 -7.73 -9.17 10.74
C ALA A 95 -8.34 -8.44 11.93
N VAL A 96 -9.67 -8.51 12.07
CA VAL A 96 -10.39 -8.02 13.26
C VAL A 96 -11.16 -9.18 13.88
N ARG A 97 -10.89 -9.45 15.17
CA ARG A 97 -11.37 -10.62 15.89
C ARG A 97 -12.74 -10.47 16.56
N ALA A 98 -13.33 -9.28 16.51
CA ALA A 98 -14.66 -9.05 17.07
C ALA A 98 -15.47 -8.07 16.21
N PRO A 99 -16.79 -8.19 16.17
CA PRO A 99 -17.66 -7.21 15.51
C PRO A 99 -17.51 -5.82 16.12
N TRP A 100 -17.71 -4.79 15.29
CA TRP A 100 -17.74 -3.39 15.70
C TRP A 100 -18.98 -2.69 15.13
N PRO A 101 -19.44 -1.56 15.72
CA PRO A 101 -20.71 -0.94 15.33
C PRO A 101 -20.80 -0.44 13.87
N GLY A 102 -19.67 0.04 13.31
CA GLY A 102 -19.59 0.56 11.93
C GLY A 102 -19.42 -0.50 10.84
N MET A 103 -19.38 -1.77 11.21
CA MET A 103 -19.13 -2.89 10.31
C MET A 103 -20.14 -2.96 9.16
N MET A 104 -19.65 -3.16 7.93
CA MET A 104 -20.48 -3.46 6.77
C MET A 104 -21.36 -4.70 7.02
N ARG A 105 -22.62 -4.65 6.59
CA ARG A 105 -23.59 -5.73 6.82
C ARG A 105 -23.75 -6.67 5.64
N THR A 106 -23.52 -6.18 4.42
CA THR A 106 -23.61 -6.95 3.19
C THR A 106 -23.06 -6.16 2.01
N VAL A 107 -22.83 -6.84 0.88
CA VAL A 107 -22.65 -6.22 -0.44
C VAL A 107 -24.00 -6.18 -1.13
N HIS A 108 -24.44 -5.03 -1.61
CA HIS A 108 -25.73 -4.87 -2.28
C HIS A 108 -25.87 -5.82 -3.47
N GLY A 109 -26.95 -6.59 -3.50
CA GLY A 109 -27.21 -7.58 -4.55
C GLY A 109 -26.27 -8.81 -4.54
N ASN A 110 -25.28 -8.89 -3.65
CA ASN A 110 -24.35 -10.01 -3.63
C ASN A 110 -23.89 -10.38 -2.19
N PRO A 111 -24.78 -10.93 -1.36
CA PRO A 111 -24.47 -11.32 0.01
C PRO A 111 -23.47 -12.50 0.08
N GLN A 112 -23.37 -13.30 -0.97
CA GLN A 112 -22.40 -14.39 -1.04
C GLN A 112 -20.98 -13.84 -1.09
N ARG A 113 -20.71 -12.85 -1.97
CA ARG A 113 -19.41 -12.17 -2.02
C ARG A 113 -19.00 -11.57 -0.68
N TYR A 114 -19.96 -10.98 0.06
CA TYR A 114 -19.71 -10.47 1.41
C TYR A 114 -19.14 -11.56 2.34
N ARG A 115 -19.77 -12.73 2.36
CA ARG A 115 -19.29 -13.84 3.20
C ARG A 115 -17.92 -14.35 2.74
N GLU A 116 -17.80 -14.68 1.46
CA GLU A 116 -16.59 -15.29 0.89
C GLU A 116 -15.36 -14.40 1.04
N SER A 117 -15.51 -13.09 0.77
CA SER A 117 -14.38 -12.15 0.76
C SER A 117 -13.88 -11.77 2.16
N TYR A 118 -14.78 -11.65 3.14
CA TYR A 118 -14.44 -11.05 4.42
C TYR A 118 -14.53 -12.00 5.62
N TRP A 119 -15.27 -13.12 5.49
CA TRP A 119 -15.57 -13.99 6.62
C TRP A 119 -15.16 -15.44 6.41
N GLU A 120 -15.01 -15.85 5.18
CA GLU A 120 -14.73 -17.23 4.80
C GLU A 120 -13.37 -17.38 4.12
N ALA A 121 -12.68 -16.30 3.82
CA ALA A 121 -11.36 -16.29 3.19
C ALA A 121 -10.31 -17.00 4.08
N ILE A 122 -10.36 -16.75 5.39
CA ILE A 122 -9.58 -17.46 6.40
C ILE A 122 -10.53 -17.89 7.51
N ARG A 123 -10.54 -19.18 7.81
CA ARG A 123 -11.39 -19.78 8.87
C ARG A 123 -10.52 -20.37 9.96
N PRO A 124 -10.44 -19.73 11.15
CA PRO A 124 -9.74 -20.32 12.28
C PRO A 124 -10.29 -21.70 12.64
N ALA A 125 -9.41 -22.65 12.95
CA ALA A 125 -9.78 -24.02 13.26
C ALA A 125 -10.68 -24.14 14.51
N ASP A 126 -10.59 -23.17 15.42
CA ASP A 126 -11.41 -23.08 16.64
C ASP A 126 -12.82 -22.49 16.40
N GLY A 127 -13.14 -22.12 15.14
CA GLY A 127 -14.41 -21.52 14.78
C GLY A 127 -14.59 -20.09 15.28
N SER A 128 -13.53 -19.44 15.76
CA SER A 128 -13.58 -18.06 16.24
C SER A 128 -13.93 -17.08 15.12
N TYR A 129 -14.49 -15.94 15.52
CA TYR A 129 -14.86 -14.87 14.61
C TYR A 129 -13.63 -14.15 14.05
N LEU A 130 -13.63 -13.90 12.76
CA LEU A 130 -12.53 -13.24 12.10
C LEU A 130 -13.00 -12.47 10.86
N TYR A 131 -12.82 -11.17 10.87
CA TYR A 131 -12.95 -10.34 9.68
C TYR A 131 -11.59 -10.24 8.98
N PHE A 132 -11.52 -10.67 7.74
CA PHE A 132 -10.33 -10.62 6.90
C PHE A 132 -10.30 -9.32 6.10
N ALA A 133 -9.31 -8.47 6.38
CA ALA A 133 -9.19 -7.16 5.74
C ALA A 133 -8.67 -7.24 4.29
N GLY A 134 -7.97 -8.30 3.94
CA GLY A 134 -7.27 -8.42 2.65
C GLY A 134 -6.02 -7.54 2.55
N ASP A 135 -5.51 -7.07 3.69
CA ASP A 135 -4.28 -6.31 3.80
C ASP A 135 -3.20 -7.14 4.49
N GLY A 136 -1.97 -7.09 3.97
CA GLY A 136 -0.77 -7.58 4.64
C GLY A 136 -0.31 -6.58 5.70
N ALA A 137 0.10 -7.07 6.86
CA ALA A 137 0.60 -6.22 7.91
C ALA A 137 1.54 -6.98 8.86
N ARG A 138 2.23 -6.25 9.72
CA ARG A 138 2.96 -6.79 10.87
C ARG A 138 2.67 -5.93 12.10
N ARG A 139 2.94 -6.49 13.27
CA ARG A 139 2.87 -5.78 14.55
C ARG A 139 4.26 -5.80 15.18
N ASP A 140 4.79 -4.63 15.55
CA ASP A 140 6.10 -4.56 16.18
C ASP A 140 6.06 -4.93 17.68
N THR A 141 7.22 -4.88 18.33
CA THR A 141 7.36 -5.21 19.75
C THR A 141 6.64 -4.26 20.70
N ASP A 142 6.34 -3.05 20.25
CA ASP A 142 5.55 -2.06 21.00
C ASP A 142 4.04 -2.21 20.75
N GLY A 143 3.65 -3.17 19.92
CA GLY A 143 2.27 -3.45 19.55
C GLY A 143 1.73 -2.58 18.41
N TYR A 144 2.58 -1.81 17.74
CA TYR A 144 2.18 -0.92 16.65
C TYR A 144 2.00 -1.67 15.34
N PHE A 145 0.95 -1.33 14.61
CA PHE A 145 0.58 -1.93 13.34
C PHE A 145 1.23 -1.21 12.16
N TRP A 146 1.85 -2.00 11.30
CA TRP A 146 2.49 -1.58 10.06
C TRP A 146 1.77 -2.27 8.90
N VAL A 147 0.97 -1.51 8.17
CA VAL A 147 0.26 -2.02 7.00
C VAL A 147 1.21 -2.00 5.81
N MET A 148 1.34 -3.13 5.12
CA MET A 148 2.29 -3.33 4.02
C MET A 148 1.63 -3.28 2.64
N GLY A 149 0.31 -3.08 2.60
CA GLY A 149 -0.49 -3.05 1.38
C GLY A 149 -1.44 -4.23 1.25
N ARG A 150 -2.05 -4.37 0.09
CA ARG A 150 -3.00 -5.45 -0.21
C ARG A 150 -2.29 -6.80 -0.32
N VAL A 151 -2.96 -7.85 0.15
CA VAL A 151 -2.44 -9.23 0.03
C VAL A 151 -2.28 -9.65 -1.43
N ASP A 152 -3.17 -9.17 -2.29
CA ASP A 152 -3.13 -9.36 -3.74
C ASP A 152 -2.07 -8.49 -4.45
N ASP A 153 -1.41 -7.58 -3.74
CA ASP A 153 -0.28 -6.78 -4.22
C ASP A 153 1.09 -7.34 -3.76
N VAL A 154 1.12 -8.47 -3.06
CA VAL A 154 2.36 -9.19 -2.74
C VAL A 154 2.82 -9.99 -3.95
N ILE A 155 4.10 -9.85 -4.32
CA ILE A 155 4.72 -10.56 -5.44
C ILE A 155 5.49 -11.76 -4.90
N ASN A 156 5.31 -12.94 -5.52
CA ASN A 156 6.02 -14.16 -5.16
C ASN A 156 7.18 -14.42 -6.14
N VAL A 157 8.37 -13.96 -5.78
CA VAL A 157 9.58 -14.13 -6.59
C VAL A 157 10.40 -15.29 -6.05
N SER A 158 10.51 -16.38 -6.78
CA SER A 158 11.32 -17.55 -6.40
C SER A 158 11.04 -18.06 -4.98
N GLY A 159 9.77 -18.04 -4.57
CA GLY A 159 9.33 -18.47 -3.23
C GLY A 159 9.44 -17.41 -2.13
N HIS A 160 9.94 -16.22 -2.44
CA HIS A 160 9.98 -15.09 -1.50
C HIS A 160 8.80 -14.17 -1.74
N ARG A 161 8.13 -13.77 -0.66
CA ARG A 161 7.02 -12.81 -0.68
C ARG A 161 7.59 -11.40 -0.52
N LEU A 162 7.45 -10.58 -1.56
CA LEU A 162 7.91 -9.19 -1.59
C LEU A 162 6.70 -8.25 -1.61
N GLY A 163 6.69 -7.28 -0.70
CA GLY A 163 5.71 -6.20 -0.72
C GLY A 163 6.01 -5.22 -1.84
N THR A 164 5.01 -4.90 -2.67
CA THR A 164 5.19 -3.89 -3.74
C THR A 164 5.61 -2.55 -3.18
N MET A 165 5.06 -2.18 -2.01
CA MET A 165 5.33 -0.90 -1.34
C MET A 165 6.80 -0.70 -0.95
N GLU A 166 7.51 -1.77 -0.56
CA GLU A 166 8.93 -1.68 -0.22
C GLU A 166 9.75 -1.33 -1.46
N ILE A 167 9.43 -1.95 -2.60
CA ILE A 167 10.12 -1.71 -3.88
C ILE A 167 9.76 -0.31 -4.41
N GLU A 168 8.50 0.11 -4.31
CA GLU A 168 8.03 1.45 -4.66
C GLU A 168 8.76 2.50 -3.81
N SER A 169 8.88 2.28 -2.50
CA SER A 169 9.62 3.15 -1.59
C SER A 169 11.08 3.30 -1.98
N ALA A 170 11.76 2.19 -2.28
CA ALA A 170 13.14 2.22 -2.74
C ALA A 170 13.27 3.00 -4.07
N LEU A 171 12.33 2.83 -5.01
CA LEU A 171 12.35 3.59 -6.25
C LEU A 171 12.15 5.10 -6.01
N VAL A 172 11.19 5.49 -5.19
CA VAL A 172 10.88 6.90 -4.88
C VAL A 172 11.99 7.56 -4.07
N SER A 173 12.80 6.83 -3.30
CA SER A 173 13.98 7.40 -2.62
C SER A 173 15.08 7.84 -3.58
N HIS A 174 15.02 7.43 -4.86
CA HIS A 174 15.96 7.86 -5.88
C HIS A 174 15.60 9.26 -6.40
N PRO A 175 16.57 10.22 -6.49
CA PRO A 175 16.29 11.63 -6.82
C PRO A 175 15.78 11.88 -8.25
N ALA A 176 15.73 10.88 -9.10
CA ALA A 176 15.17 11.00 -10.44
C ALA A 176 13.70 10.56 -10.51
N VAL A 177 13.13 9.99 -9.44
CA VAL A 177 11.80 9.36 -9.43
C VAL A 177 10.82 10.22 -8.64
N ALA A 178 9.73 10.62 -9.29
CA ALA A 178 8.63 11.32 -8.66
C ALA A 178 7.58 10.37 -8.07
N GLU A 179 7.22 9.31 -8.81
CA GLU A 179 6.28 8.28 -8.36
C GLU A 179 6.67 6.91 -8.90
N ALA A 180 6.31 5.87 -8.19
CA ALA A 180 6.47 4.49 -8.63
C ALA A 180 5.25 3.64 -8.26
N ALA A 181 4.93 2.68 -9.12
CA ALA A 181 4.00 1.61 -8.84
C ALA A 181 4.57 0.28 -9.30
N VAL A 182 4.48 -0.73 -8.47
CA VAL A 182 5.06 -2.05 -8.73
C VAL A 182 3.97 -3.11 -8.77
N VAL A 183 4.08 -4.03 -9.73
CA VAL A 183 3.17 -5.16 -9.89
C VAL A 183 3.92 -6.42 -10.22
N GLY A 184 3.33 -7.57 -9.89
CA GLY A 184 3.78 -8.87 -10.37
C GLY A 184 3.30 -9.13 -11.79
N ARG A 185 4.14 -9.84 -12.57
CA ARG A 185 3.81 -10.43 -13.85
C ARG A 185 4.13 -11.93 -13.80
N PRO A 186 3.30 -12.82 -14.33
CA PRO A 186 3.62 -14.24 -14.42
C PRO A 186 4.99 -14.48 -15.07
N ASP A 187 5.81 -15.33 -14.45
CA ASP A 187 7.14 -15.71 -14.91
C ASP A 187 7.34 -17.22 -14.73
N ASP A 188 7.68 -17.93 -15.80
CA ASP A 188 7.77 -19.40 -15.81
C ASP A 188 8.87 -19.97 -14.89
N LEU A 189 9.89 -19.18 -14.58
CA LEU A 189 11.02 -19.63 -13.76
C LEU A 189 10.91 -19.16 -12.30
N LYS A 190 10.40 -17.95 -12.09
CA LYS A 190 10.37 -17.32 -10.77
C LYS A 190 8.99 -17.38 -10.08
N GLY A 191 7.96 -17.84 -10.81
CA GLY A 191 6.56 -17.70 -10.44
C GLY A 191 6.02 -16.32 -10.82
N GLU A 192 6.60 -15.26 -10.30
CA GLU A 192 6.31 -13.89 -10.71
C GLU A 192 7.59 -13.09 -10.93
N GLY A 193 7.58 -12.24 -11.94
CA GLY A 193 8.59 -11.22 -12.21
C GLY A 193 8.10 -9.85 -11.72
N ILE A 194 9.02 -9.00 -11.34
CA ILE A 194 8.74 -7.64 -10.82
C ILE A 194 8.71 -6.64 -11.98
N VAL A 195 7.59 -5.96 -12.18
CA VAL A 195 7.47 -4.86 -13.15
C VAL A 195 7.19 -3.57 -12.40
N ALA A 196 8.05 -2.57 -12.59
CA ALA A 196 7.90 -1.25 -12.01
C ALA A 196 7.47 -0.24 -13.09
N PHE A 197 6.48 0.56 -12.78
CA PHE A 197 6.06 1.73 -13.55
C PHE A 197 6.49 2.98 -12.79
N VAL A 198 7.21 3.88 -13.46
CA VAL A 198 7.88 5.00 -12.81
C VAL A 198 7.57 6.30 -13.56
N THR A 199 7.19 7.34 -12.82
CA THR A 199 7.21 8.71 -13.34
C THR A 199 8.48 9.40 -12.86
N LEU A 200 9.13 10.11 -13.77
CA LEU A 200 10.37 10.81 -13.47
C LEU A 200 10.12 12.24 -12.99
N GLU A 201 11.05 12.77 -12.23
CA GLU A 201 11.06 14.19 -11.87
C GLU A 201 11.13 15.09 -13.11
N LEU A 202 10.57 16.29 -13.00
CA LEU A 202 10.54 17.28 -14.09
C LEU A 202 11.93 17.55 -14.67
N GLY A 203 12.04 17.43 -15.99
CA GLY A 203 13.30 17.65 -16.72
C GLY A 203 14.23 16.44 -16.75
N ARG A 204 13.79 15.29 -16.25
CA ARG A 204 14.49 14.01 -16.42
C ARG A 204 13.94 13.26 -17.62
N GLU A 205 14.82 12.60 -18.37
CA GLU A 205 14.46 11.75 -19.49
C GLU A 205 14.82 10.30 -19.19
N SER A 206 13.96 9.38 -19.66
CA SER A 206 14.22 7.96 -19.56
C SER A 206 15.29 7.53 -20.55
N ASN A 207 16.24 6.74 -20.07
CA ASN A 207 17.24 6.07 -20.90
C ASN A 207 17.71 4.77 -20.20
N ASP A 208 18.40 3.91 -20.94
CA ASP A 208 18.89 2.61 -20.42
C ASP A 208 19.83 2.75 -19.22
N ALA A 209 20.60 3.83 -19.16
CA ALA A 209 21.51 4.06 -18.04
C ALA A 209 20.74 4.35 -16.74
N LEU A 210 19.71 5.20 -16.80
CA LEU A 210 18.84 5.49 -15.66
C LEU A 210 18.07 4.24 -15.20
N VAL A 211 17.54 3.46 -16.14
CA VAL A 211 16.85 2.19 -15.82
C VAL A 211 17.80 1.22 -15.10
N ALA A 212 19.04 1.10 -15.56
CA ALA A 212 20.05 0.26 -14.89
C ALA A 212 20.42 0.79 -13.50
N GLU A 213 20.52 2.12 -13.34
CA GLU A 213 20.75 2.79 -12.06
C GLU A 213 19.62 2.53 -11.06
N LEU A 214 18.36 2.69 -11.47
CA LEU A 214 17.19 2.42 -10.64
C LEU A 214 17.12 0.95 -10.19
N ARG A 215 17.41 0.00 -11.08
CA ARG A 215 17.49 -1.42 -10.73
C ARG A 215 18.60 -1.70 -9.72
N ALA A 216 19.76 -1.07 -9.88
CA ALA A 216 20.88 -1.22 -8.95
C ALA A 216 20.53 -0.60 -7.59
N HIS A 217 19.86 0.55 -7.59
CA HIS A 217 19.40 1.24 -6.38
C HIS A 217 18.46 0.38 -5.55
N VAL A 218 17.40 -0.19 -6.15
CA VAL A 218 16.50 -1.13 -5.45
C VAL A 218 17.27 -2.34 -4.91
N GLY A 219 18.21 -2.88 -5.69
CA GLY A 219 19.04 -4.01 -5.25
C GLY A 219 19.96 -3.68 -4.08
N LYS A 220 20.36 -2.42 -3.91
CA LYS A 220 21.15 -1.93 -2.78
C LYS A 220 20.30 -1.71 -1.54
N GLU A 221 19.11 -1.10 -1.70
CA GLU A 221 18.24 -0.73 -0.59
C GLU A 221 17.52 -1.94 0.05
N ILE A 222 17.07 -2.90 -0.77
CA ILE A 222 16.27 -4.05 -0.29
C ILE A 222 17.06 -5.36 -0.44
N GLY A 223 17.71 -5.56 -1.58
CA GLY A 223 18.43 -6.78 -1.89
C GLY A 223 18.25 -7.23 -3.35
N PRO A 224 19.12 -8.13 -3.84
CA PRO A 224 19.12 -8.53 -5.26
C PRO A 224 17.81 -9.14 -5.76
N ILE A 225 17.05 -9.81 -4.87
CA ILE A 225 15.78 -10.47 -5.20
C ILE A 225 14.66 -9.47 -5.53
N ALA A 226 14.73 -8.26 -4.98
CA ALA A 226 13.74 -7.21 -5.17
C ALA A 226 14.00 -6.36 -6.44
N ARG A 227 15.07 -6.61 -7.18
CA ARG A 227 15.38 -5.87 -8.41
C ARG A 227 14.27 -6.07 -9.43
N PRO A 228 13.65 -4.97 -9.93
CA PRO A 228 12.68 -5.09 -11.00
C PRO A 228 13.26 -5.77 -12.23
N ASP A 229 12.52 -6.73 -12.78
CA ASP A 229 12.86 -7.36 -14.06
C ASP A 229 12.69 -6.38 -15.21
N GLU A 230 11.69 -5.51 -15.09
CA GLU A 230 11.37 -4.47 -16.06
C GLU A 230 11.01 -3.17 -15.34
N ILE A 231 11.48 -2.03 -15.89
CA ILE A 231 11.07 -0.69 -15.47
C ILE A 231 10.53 0.03 -16.70
N ARG A 232 9.27 0.49 -16.61
CA ARG A 232 8.61 1.29 -17.63
C ARG A 232 8.46 2.72 -17.12
N CYS A 233 9.06 3.66 -17.81
CA CYS A 233 8.90 5.08 -17.51
C CYS A 233 7.68 5.63 -18.25
N SER A 234 6.87 6.44 -17.57
CA SER A 234 5.68 7.08 -18.11
C SER A 234 5.50 8.46 -17.50
N ASP A 235 4.82 9.35 -18.21
CA ASP A 235 4.52 10.70 -17.71
C ASP A 235 3.51 10.73 -16.58
N ALA A 236 2.69 9.67 -16.44
CA ALA A 236 1.72 9.53 -15.36
C ALA A 236 1.38 8.06 -15.11
N LEU A 237 0.94 7.75 -13.89
CA LEU A 237 0.37 6.47 -13.50
C LEU A 237 -1.16 6.49 -13.58
N PRO A 238 -1.84 5.37 -13.88
CA PRO A 238 -3.30 5.30 -13.91
C PRO A 238 -3.85 5.41 -12.49
N LYS A 239 -4.58 6.49 -12.23
CA LYS A 239 -5.17 6.81 -10.92
C LYS A 239 -6.68 6.94 -11.00
N THR A 240 -7.33 6.65 -9.90
CA THR A 240 -8.72 7.05 -9.68
C THR A 240 -8.80 8.56 -9.44
N ARG A 241 -10.00 9.15 -9.53
CA ARG A 241 -10.23 10.56 -9.19
C ARG A 241 -9.85 10.92 -7.74
N SER A 242 -9.71 9.96 -6.85
CA SER A 242 -9.23 10.14 -5.48
C SER A 242 -7.72 9.99 -5.34
N GLY A 243 -6.97 9.84 -6.45
CA GLY A 243 -5.50 9.73 -6.47
C GLY A 243 -4.96 8.30 -6.23
N LYS A 244 -5.83 7.30 -6.05
CA LYS A 244 -5.39 5.92 -5.81
C LYS A 244 -4.92 5.26 -7.11
N ILE A 245 -3.72 4.66 -7.10
CA ILE A 245 -3.15 3.94 -8.23
C ILE A 245 -4.00 2.70 -8.56
N MET A 246 -4.34 2.54 -9.83
CA MET A 246 -5.14 1.42 -10.32
C MET A 246 -4.23 0.23 -10.72
N ARG A 247 -3.65 -0.46 -9.73
CA ARG A 247 -2.69 -1.57 -9.94
C ARG A 247 -3.24 -2.69 -10.82
N ARG A 248 -4.55 -2.92 -10.80
CA ARG A 248 -5.20 -3.89 -11.71
C ARG A 248 -4.90 -3.58 -13.19
N ILE A 249 -4.91 -2.31 -13.56
CA ILE A 249 -4.58 -1.87 -14.93
C ILE A 249 -3.11 -2.13 -15.22
N LEU A 250 -2.23 -1.77 -14.30
CA LEU A 250 -0.78 -1.98 -14.45
C LEU A 250 -0.42 -3.46 -14.58
N ARG A 251 -1.11 -4.35 -13.83
CA ARG A 251 -0.92 -5.81 -13.96
C ARG A 251 -1.29 -6.31 -15.36
N ALA A 252 -2.46 -5.90 -15.88
CA ALA A 252 -2.86 -6.28 -17.24
C ALA A 252 -1.84 -5.79 -18.27
N LEU A 253 -1.38 -4.55 -18.17
CA LEU A 253 -0.35 -3.99 -19.04
C LEU A 253 1.01 -4.71 -18.90
N ALA A 254 1.41 -5.09 -17.69
CA ALA A 254 2.64 -5.83 -17.43
C ALA A 254 2.59 -7.24 -18.02
N ALA A 255 1.42 -7.89 -17.98
CA ALA A 255 1.20 -9.21 -18.57
C ALA A 255 0.97 -9.17 -20.10
N GLY A 256 0.86 -7.98 -20.71
CA GLY A 256 0.51 -7.84 -22.13
C GLY A 256 -0.95 -8.19 -22.43
N GLU A 257 -1.81 -8.13 -21.42
CA GLU A 257 -3.23 -8.45 -21.52
C GLU A 257 -4.07 -7.21 -21.82
N GLU A 258 -5.28 -7.42 -22.35
CA GLU A 258 -6.24 -6.33 -22.48
C GLU A 258 -6.74 -5.86 -21.11
N VAL A 259 -6.81 -4.53 -20.95
CA VAL A 259 -7.39 -3.93 -19.73
C VAL A 259 -8.90 -4.17 -19.73
N THR A 260 -9.34 -5.13 -18.92
CA THR A 260 -10.75 -5.49 -18.75
C THR A 260 -11.33 -4.88 -17.47
N GLY A 261 -12.67 -4.80 -17.36
CA GLY A 261 -13.40 -4.33 -16.19
C GLY A 261 -13.61 -2.82 -16.15
N ASP A 262 -14.16 -2.32 -15.04
CA ASP A 262 -14.60 -0.94 -14.90
C ASP A 262 -13.42 0.03 -14.85
N THR A 263 -13.38 0.96 -15.80
CA THR A 263 -12.44 2.09 -15.87
C THR A 263 -13.12 3.44 -15.69
N SER A 264 -14.39 3.47 -15.24
CA SER A 264 -15.18 4.70 -15.09
C SER A 264 -14.63 5.65 -14.03
N THR A 265 -13.88 5.11 -13.07
CA THR A 265 -13.24 5.87 -11.99
C THR A 265 -11.86 6.43 -12.36
N LEU A 266 -11.32 6.07 -13.53
CA LEU A 266 -10.03 6.56 -13.99
C LEU A 266 -10.08 8.08 -14.24
N GLU A 267 -9.11 8.80 -13.71
CA GLU A 267 -9.03 10.26 -13.81
C GLU A 267 -8.71 10.70 -15.25
N ASP A 268 -7.71 10.09 -15.86
CA ASP A 268 -7.31 10.35 -17.25
C ASP A 268 -7.14 9.05 -18.04
N ARG A 269 -8.01 8.83 -19.03
CA ARG A 269 -7.95 7.64 -19.88
C ARG A 269 -6.78 7.63 -20.85
N SER A 270 -6.23 8.79 -21.20
CA SER A 270 -5.10 8.88 -22.15
C SER A 270 -3.82 8.25 -21.59
N VAL A 271 -3.73 8.08 -20.28
CA VAL A 271 -2.62 7.37 -19.61
C VAL A 271 -2.51 5.92 -20.09
N LEU A 272 -3.63 5.26 -20.40
CA LEU A 272 -3.63 3.88 -20.89
C LEU A 272 -2.94 3.73 -22.24
N ASP A 273 -3.15 4.67 -23.14
CA ASP A 273 -2.55 4.65 -24.48
C ASP A 273 -1.04 4.91 -24.42
N ARG A 274 -0.61 5.79 -23.51
CA ARG A 274 0.82 6.08 -23.25
C ARG A 274 1.57 4.91 -22.62
N LEU A 275 0.90 4.11 -21.79
CA LEU A 275 1.49 2.95 -21.13
C LEU A 275 1.51 1.69 -22.00
N ARG A 276 0.77 1.67 -23.12
CA ARG A 276 0.74 0.56 -24.10
C ARG A 276 1.85 0.65 -25.15
N GLY A 277 2.34 1.87 -25.38
CA GLY A 277 3.38 2.18 -26.38
C GLY A 277 4.74 1.86 -25.91
#